data_8d6a56d7f102c076eae0986dc5165045
#
_entry.id   8d6a56d7f102c076eae0986dc5165045
#
_cell.length_a   1.000
_cell.length_b   1.000
_cell.length_c   1.000
_cell.angle_alpha   90.00
_cell.angle_beta   90.00
_cell.angle_gamma   90.00
#
_symmetry.space_group_name_H-M   'P 1'
#
loop_
_entity.id
_entity.type
_entity.pdbx_description
1 polymer ?
#
loop_
_entity_poly.entity_id
_entity_poly.type
_entity_poly.pdbx_seq_one_letter_code
_entity_poly.pdbx_strand_id
1 'polypeptide(L)'
;MKAIVLRKPKTLELMEVPEFQLAAEHHVLIKVMACGICGSDLRYWAGENPWAMHTLGKHIDNPPNMILGHEFAGEVVKVNATRYEHLLGQRVGVQS
;
A
#
# COMPACT_ATOMS: atom_id res chain seq x y z
N MET A 1 7.03 -7.05 -10.59
CA MET A 1 7.18 -7.48 -9.20
C MET A 1 6.00 -8.33 -8.76
N LYS A 2 6.18 -9.16 -7.75
CA LYS A 2 5.10 -9.97 -7.22
C LYS A 2 4.31 -9.19 -6.17
N ALA A 3 2.99 -9.33 -6.22
CA ALA A 3 2.09 -8.76 -5.23
C ALA A 3 0.96 -9.71 -4.90
N ILE A 4 0.46 -9.63 -3.67
CA ILE A 4 -0.77 -10.31 -3.27
C ILE A 4 -1.91 -9.33 -3.53
N VAL A 5 -2.81 -9.70 -4.42
CA VAL A 5 -3.88 -8.85 -4.91
C VAL A 5 -5.22 -9.36 -4.42
N LEU A 6 -6.01 -8.48 -3.80
CA LEU A 6 -7.41 -8.77 -3.48
C LEU A 6 -8.24 -8.56 -4.74
N ARG A 7 -8.54 -9.66 -5.44
CA ARG A 7 -9.25 -9.64 -6.72
C ARG A 7 -10.70 -9.20 -6.54
N LYS A 8 -11.32 -9.71 -5.52
CA LYS A 8 -12.69 -9.44 -5.09
C LYS A 8 -12.79 -9.86 -3.62
N PRO A 9 -13.90 -9.59 -2.90
CA PRO A 9 -14.03 -10.01 -1.52
C PRO A 9 -13.66 -11.48 -1.30
N LYS A 10 -12.82 -11.71 -0.29
CA LYS A 10 -12.35 -13.03 0.15
C LYS A 10 -11.47 -13.79 -0.86
N THR A 11 -11.00 -13.14 -1.92
CA THR A 11 -10.18 -13.79 -2.96
C THR A 11 -8.84 -13.07 -3.12
N LEU A 12 -7.81 -13.64 -2.51
CA LEU A 12 -6.42 -13.20 -2.65
C LEU A 12 -5.70 -14.03 -3.70
N GLU A 13 -4.84 -13.39 -4.49
CA GLU A 13 -4.05 -14.05 -5.52
C GLU A 13 -2.65 -13.45 -5.59
N LEU A 14 -1.63 -14.29 -5.66
CA LEU A 14 -0.26 -13.86 -5.92
C LEU A 14 -0.11 -13.62 -7.42
N MET A 15 0.21 -12.39 -7.80
CA MET A 15 0.28 -11.98 -9.20
C MET A 15 1.56 -11.22 -9.50
N GLU A 16 1.99 -11.28 -10.77
CA GLU A 16 2.95 -10.34 -11.30
C GLU A 16 2.23 -9.04 -11.64
N VAL A 17 2.75 -7.92 -11.13
CA VAL A 17 2.25 -6.58 -11.42
C VAL A 17 3.39 -5.70 -11.90
N PRO A 18 3.11 -4.64 -12.67
CA PRO A 18 4.14 -3.69 -13.08
C PRO A 18 4.81 -3.05 -11.86
N GLU A 19 6.09 -2.75 -11.96
CA GLU A 19 6.79 -1.98 -10.93
C GLU A 19 6.22 -0.55 -10.87
N PHE A 20 6.12 -0.02 -9.65
CA PHE A 20 5.65 1.34 -9.45
C PHE A 20 6.68 2.35 -9.97
N GLN A 21 6.18 3.40 -10.62
CA GLN A 21 6.97 4.53 -11.06
C GLN A 21 6.72 5.73 -10.15
N LEU A 22 7.75 6.54 -9.94
CA LEU A 22 7.60 7.79 -9.21
C LEU A 22 6.86 8.81 -10.09
N ALA A 23 5.62 9.12 -9.72
CA ALA A 23 4.74 9.98 -10.52
C ALA A 23 4.81 11.45 -10.10
N ALA A 24 5.21 11.76 -8.88
CA ALA A 24 5.25 13.12 -8.36
C ALA A 24 6.57 13.42 -7.65
N GLU A 25 6.94 14.71 -7.60
CA GLU A 25 8.20 15.16 -7.01
C GLU A 25 8.37 14.75 -5.56
N HIS A 26 7.28 14.76 -4.80
CA HIS A 26 7.28 14.39 -3.37
C HIS A 26 7.16 12.89 -3.10
N HIS A 27 7.14 12.06 -4.13
CA HIS A 27 7.08 10.62 -3.96
C HIS A 27 8.47 10.02 -3.73
N VAL A 28 8.53 9.00 -2.91
CA VAL A 28 9.71 8.15 -2.74
C VAL A 28 9.33 6.70 -3.00
N LEU A 29 10.28 5.91 -3.49
CA LEU A 29 10.09 4.47 -3.70
C LEU A 29 10.74 3.72 -2.55
N ILE A 30 9.97 2.87 -1.90
CA ILE A 30 10.42 2.07 -0.76
C ILE A 30 10.45 0.60 -1.17
N LYS A 31 11.61 -0.04 -0.94
CA LYS A 31 11.70 -1.50 -1.00
C LYS A 31 11.15 -2.05 0.31
N VAL A 32 9.96 -2.61 0.27
CA VAL A 32 9.29 -3.13 1.46
C VAL A 32 10.01 -4.36 1.99
N MET A 33 10.35 -4.36 3.26
CA MET A 33 11.02 -5.46 3.94
C MET A 33 10.09 -6.24 4.86
N ALA A 34 9.07 -5.56 5.40
CA ALA A 34 8.05 -6.17 6.25
C ALA A 34 6.75 -5.36 6.16
N CYS A 35 5.64 -6.05 6.18
CA CYS A 35 4.31 -5.43 6.19
C CYS A 35 3.47 -6.10 7.27
N GLY A 36 2.95 -5.30 8.20
CA GLY A 36 2.04 -5.75 9.23
C GLY A 36 0.62 -5.96 8.71
N ILE A 37 -0.11 -6.82 9.35
CA ILE A 37 -1.53 -7.03 9.09
C ILE A 37 -2.31 -6.26 10.15
N CYS A 38 -3.13 -5.31 9.69
CA CYS A 38 -4.03 -4.54 10.54
C CYS A 38 -5.44 -5.14 10.50
N GLY A 39 -6.24 -4.89 11.53
CA GLY A 39 -7.64 -5.31 11.55
C GLY A 39 -8.44 -4.79 10.36
N SER A 40 -8.13 -3.59 9.85
CA SER A 40 -8.76 -3.03 8.66
C SER A 40 -8.47 -3.83 7.39
N ASP A 41 -7.30 -4.48 7.28
CA ASP A 41 -6.98 -5.35 6.15
C ASP A 41 -7.94 -6.55 6.08
N LEU A 42 -8.27 -7.13 7.24
CA LEU A 42 -9.25 -8.23 7.31
C LEU A 42 -10.64 -7.77 6.90
N ARG A 43 -11.01 -6.56 7.23
CA ARG A 43 -12.29 -5.97 6.86
C ARG A 43 -12.36 -5.70 5.36
N TYR A 44 -11.30 -5.15 4.76
CA TYR A 44 -11.21 -4.99 3.31
C TYR A 44 -11.29 -6.35 2.60
N TRP A 45 -10.59 -7.35 3.12
CA TRP A 45 -10.67 -8.71 2.57
C TRP A 45 -12.10 -9.24 2.56
N ALA A 46 -12.87 -8.99 3.63
CA ALA A 46 -14.25 -9.41 3.73
C ALA A 46 -15.23 -8.62 2.84
N GLY A 47 -14.76 -7.58 2.15
CA GLY A 47 -15.58 -6.74 1.28
C GLY A 47 -16.09 -5.47 1.92
N GLU A 48 -15.71 -5.17 3.17
CA GLU A 48 -16.04 -3.91 3.82
C GLU A 48 -15.09 -2.81 3.34
N ASN A 49 -15.51 -1.57 3.54
CA ASN A 49 -14.66 -0.40 3.31
C ASN A 49 -14.58 0.41 4.61
N PRO A 50 -13.61 0.09 5.50
CA PRO A 50 -13.47 0.77 6.80
C PRO A 50 -13.26 2.27 6.66
N TRP A 51 -12.53 2.70 5.65
CA TRP A 51 -12.29 4.12 5.40
C TRP A 51 -13.60 4.86 5.12
N ALA A 52 -14.43 4.32 4.21
CA ALA A 52 -15.68 4.95 3.84
C ALA A 52 -16.65 4.97 5.03
N MET A 53 -16.73 3.89 5.79
CA MET A 53 -17.59 3.82 6.98
C MET A 53 -17.17 4.82 8.04
N HIS A 54 -15.86 4.97 8.28
CA HIS A 54 -15.34 5.92 9.27
C HIS A 54 -15.44 7.37 8.80
N THR A 55 -15.12 7.63 7.54
CA THR A 55 -15.01 8.99 7.00
C THR A 55 -16.33 9.53 6.49
N LEU A 56 -17.11 8.71 5.79
CA LEU A 56 -18.35 9.10 5.13
C LEU A 56 -19.61 8.61 5.84
N GLY A 57 -19.47 7.69 6.80
CA GLY A 57 -20.60 7.10 7.52
C GLY A 57 -21.45 6.15 6.69
N LYS A 58 -20.97 5.70 5.53
CA LYS A 58 -21.67 4.78 4.64
C LYS A 58 -20.74 3.83 3.94
N HIS A 59 -21.28 2.67 3.51
CA HIS A 59 -20.53 1.73 2.71
C HIS A 59 -20.36 2.23 1.26
N ILE A 60 -19.14 2.08 0.74
CA ILE A 60 -18.82 2.24 -0.67
C ILE A 60 -18.06 1.00 -1.08
N ASP A 61 -18.43 0.39 -2.20
CA ASP A 61 -17.74 -0.80 -2.70
C ASP A 61 -16.28 -0.50 -3.02
N ASN A 62 -15.40 -1.43 -2.64
CA ASN A 62 -13.99 -1.33 -2.98
C ASN A 62 -13.78 -1.62 -4.47
N PRO A 63 -12.83 -0.94 -5.12
CA PRO A 63 -12.44 -1.31 -6.47
C PRO A 63 -11.86 -2.74 -6.49
N PRO A 64 -11.97 -3.45 -7.61
CA PRO A 64 -11.33 -4.76 -7.74
C PRO A 64 -9.81 -4.62 -7.81
N ASN A 65 -9.10 -5.71 -7.53
CA ASN A 65 -7.65 -5.79 -7.69
C ASN A 65 -6.87 -4.82 -6.79
N MET A 66 -7.27 -4.74 -5.52
CA MET A 66 -6.55 -3.94 -4.53
C MET A 66 -5.32 -4.68 -4.01
N ILE A 67 -4.24 -3.94 -3.82
CA ILE A 67 -3.07 -4.41 -3.06
C ILE A 67 -3.20 -3.83 -1.66
N LEU A 68 -3.39 -4.67 -0.67
CA LEU A 68 -3.55 -4.27 0.72
C LEU A 68 -2.21 -4.05 1.41
N GLY A 69 -2.24 -3.36 2.54
CA GLY A 69 -1.10 -3.07 3.39
C GLY A 69 -0.89 -1.57 3.55
N HIS A 70 -0.87 -1.11 4.80
CA HIS A 70 -0.70 0.31 5.13
C HIS A 70 0.17 0.51 6.36
N GLU A 71 0.70 -0.57 6.93
CA GLU A 71 1.64 -0.57 8.04
C GLU A 71 2.86 -1.37 7.61
N PHE A 72 3.88 -0.70 7.08
CA PHE A 72 5.05 -1.40 6.56
C PHE A 72 6.34 -0.67 6.87
N ALA A 73 7.44 -1.37 6.73
CA ALA A 73 8.79 -0.83 6.87
C ALA A 73 9.66 -1.29 5.70
N GLY A 74 10.60 -0.46 5.33
CA GLY A 74 11.51 -0.79 4.26
C GLY A 74 12.60 0.25 4.10
N GLU A 75 13.34 0.15 2.99
CA GLU A 75 14.42 1.04 2.64
C GLU A 75 14.01 1.95 1.48
N VAL A 76 14.31 3.23 1.60
CA VAL A 76 14.13 4.17 0.50
C VAL A 76 15.18 3.90 -0.57
N VAL A 77 14.74 3.48 -1.76
CA VAL A 77 15.64 3.10 -2.85
C VAL A 77 15.63 4.10 -4.00
N LYS A 78 14.64 4.98 -4.08
CA LYS A 78 14.56 6.01 -5.12
C LYS A 78 13.79 7.21 -4.61
N VAL A 79 14.26 8.40 -4.96
CA VAL A 79 13.58 9.67 -4.71
C VAL A 79 13.40 10.42 -6.04
N ASN A 80 12.47 11.37 -6.08
CA ASN A 80 12.11 12.08 -7.30
C ASN A 80 12.47 13.58 -7.26
N ALA A 81 13.20 14.00 -6.24
CA ALA A 81 13.71 15.37 -6.12
C ALA A 81 14.98 15.40 -5.30
N THR A 82 15.89 16.31 -5.65
CA THR A 82 17.18 16.48 -4.98
C THR A 82 17.03 16.74 -3.48
N ARG A 83 16.01 17.50 -3.08
CA ARG A 83 15.76 17.81 -1.66
C ARG A 83 15.45 16.60 -0.78
N TYR A 84 15.14 15.46 -1.39
CA TYR A 84 14.85 14.21 -0.69
C TYR A 84 16.01 13.18 -0.78
N GLU A 85 17.13 13.52 -1.41
CA GLU A 85 18.26 12.59 -1.57
C GLU A 85 18.82 12.09 -0.24
N HIS A 86 18.71 12.88 0.83
CA HIS A 86 19.12 12.47 2.16
C HIS A 86 18.34 11.25 2.70
N LEU A 87 17.20 10.93 2.10
CA LEU A 87 16.38 9.77 2.47
C LEU A 87 16.89 8.47 1.85
N LEU A 88 17.67 8.55 0.77
CA LEU A 88 18.19 7.35 0.09
C LEU A 88 18.98 6.46 1.06
N GLY A 89 18.66 5.18 1.07
CA GLY A 89 19.28 4.19 1.94
C GLY A 89 18.77 4.19 3.38
N GLN A 90 17.86 5.10 3.74
CA GLN A 90 17.28 5.15 5.07
C GLN A 90 16.22 4.06 5.24
N ARG A 91 16.19 3.48 6.44
CA ARG A 91 15.09 2.59 6.85
C ARG A 91 13.96 3.43 7.41
N VAL A 92 12.76 3.19 6.93
CA VAL A 92 11.57 3.96 7.30
C VAL A 92 10.42 3.05 7.65
N GLY A 93 9.57 3.51 8.56
CA GLY A 93 8.29 2.92 8.85
C GLY A 93 7.18 3.82 8.30
N VAL A 94 6.15 3.20 7.74
CA VAL A 94 5.00 3.92 7.19
C VAL A 94 3.74 3.44 7.91
N GLN A 95 2.97 4.40 8.40
CA GLN A 95 1.66 4.18 9.01
C GLN A 95 0.66 5.15 8.40
N SER A 96 -0.53 4.71 8.27
CA SER A 96 -1.62 5.57 7.81
C SER A 96 -2.70 5.76 8.88
#